data_83a82a117cb8d0cb51549f55c8e12ea4
#
_entry.id   83a82a117cb8d0cb51549f55c8e12ea4
#
_cell.length_a   1.000
_cell.length_b   1.000
_cell.length_c   1.000
_cell.angle_alpha   90.00
_cell.angle_beta   90.00
_cell.angle_gamma   90.00
#
_symmetry.space_group_name_H-M   'P 1'
#
loop_
_entity.id
_entity.type
_entity.pdbx_description
1 polymer ?
#
loop_
_entity_poly.entity_id
_entity_poly.type
_entity_poly.pdbx_seq_one_letter_code
_entity_poly.pdbx_strand_id
1 'polypeptide(L)'
;MQLSIRHETLYRYSVAQAYSIEQLHLTPRSEPQQRILSWHITTPGHCSGYSDAYGNVSHMLTLNEPHESVRILVEGVVATTLLHGGRLLTQENLSPLIFTVSTRLTQPTPLLLALADACLPKHGNKVTTSDVLRLTSHIFGAVAYVTGATDVFSTAGEALTLGAGVCQDHAHVFLACCHSHDIPARYVSGYIDPESTGHAASHAWVDVRVDDVDFSGWVSIDVSHNRLMTDAYCRLAIGRDYESAAPVRGMRRGGGDETMRVEAVIVPV
;
A
#
# COMPACT_ATOMS: atom_id res chain seq x y z
N MET A 1 1.81 6.84 -19.26
CA MET A 1 0.66 7.72 -18.90
C MET A 1 1.18 8.89 -18.08
N GLN A 2 0.46 10.02 -18.02
CA GLN A 2 0.70 11.05 -17.01
C GLN A 2 -0.55 11.15 -16.14
N LEU A 3 -0.34 11.22 -14.82
CA LEU A 3 -1.41 11.27 -13.84
C LEU A 3 -1.29 12.59 -13.06
N SER A 4 -2.33 13.41 -13.09
CA SER A 4 -2.50 14.54 -12.18
C SER A 4 -3.19 14.05 -10.92
N ILE A 5 -2.60 14.35 -9.78
CA ILE A 5 -3.01 13.83 -8.47
C ILE A 5 -3.26 15.01 -7.54
N ARG A 6 -4.46 15.02 -6.93
CA ARG A 6 -4.79 15.89 -5.81
C ARG A 6 -5.35 15.03 -4.67
N HIS A 7 -4.68 15.05 -3.51
CA HIS A 7 -5.10 14.32 -2.34
C HIS A 7 -5.18 15.27 -1.14
N GLU A 8 -6.31 15.25 -0.44
CA GLU A 8 -6.51 16.00 0.79
C GLU A 8 -6.90 15.06 1.92
N THR A 9 -6.16 15.12 3.03
CA THR A 9 -6.51 14.51 4.31
C THR A 9 -6.82 15.61 5.31
N LEU A 10 -8.00 15.58 5.91
CA LEU A 10 -8.43 16.54 6.91
C LEU A 10 -8.83 15.79 8.20
N TYR A 11 -8.06 16.01 9.25
CA TYR A 11 -8.41 15.63 10.62
C TYR A 11 -9.12 16.79 11.31
N ARG A 12 -10.16 16.49 12.07
CA ARG A 12 -10.83 17.43 12.98
C ARG A 12 -10.99 16.81 14.35
N TYR A 13 -10.75 17.60 15.37
CA TYR A 13 -10.81 17.18 16.76
C TYR A 13 -11.91 17.95 17.49
N SER A 14 -12.67 17.25 18.33
CA SER A 14 -13.73 17.87 19.15
C SER A 14 -13.19 18.73 20.29
N VAL A 15 -11.88 18.56 20.62
CA VAL A 15 -11.13 19.34 21.61
C VAL A 15 -9.76 19.65 21.03
N ALA A 16 -9.24 20.86 21.29
CA ALA A 16 -7.93 21.27 20.83
C ALA A 16 -6.83 20.30 21.30
N GLN A 17 -6.00 19.83 20.35
CA GLN A 17 -4.84 19.01 20.61
C GLN A 17 -3.66 19.91 20.97
N ALA A 18 -2.93 19.56 22.02
CA ALA A 18 -1.74 20.33 22.43
C ALA A 18 -0.51 20.05 21.54
N TYR A 19 -0.50 18.87 20.90
CA TYR A 19 0.62 18.41 20.10
C TYR A 19 0.14 17.32 19.13
N SER A 20 0.69 17.33 17.90
CA SER A 20 0.57 16.22 16.94
C SER A 20 1.89 15.98 16.22
N ILE A 21 2.18 14.71 15.94
CA ILE A 21 3.29 14.28 15.09
C ILE A 21 2.76 13.25 14.12
N GLU A 22 2.99 13.48 12.81
CA GLU A 22 2.51 12.63 11.72
C GLU A 22 3.66 12.24 10.81
N GLN A 23 3.82 10.97 10.55
CA GLN A 23 4.65 10.44 9.47
C GLN A 23 3.81 10.40 8.19
N LEU A 24 4.33 10.97 7.11
CA LEU A 24 3.65 11.04 5.83
C LEU A 24 4.43 10.25 4.78
N HIS A 25 3.78 9.30 4.12
CA HIS A 25 4.23 8.61 2.91
C HIS A 25 3.39 9.09 1.73
N LEU A 26 3.47 10.38 1.44
CA LEU A 26 2.62 11.04 0.44
C LEU A 26 3.43 11.62 -0.73
N THR A 27 4.72 11.28 -0.82
CA THR A 27 5.57 11.64 -1.97
C THR A 27 5.91 10.39 -2.76
N PRO A 28 5.66 10.37 -4.08
CA PRO A 28 5.96 9.21 -4.90
C PRO A 28 7.44 8.84 -4.87
N ARG A 29 7.71 7.55 -4.98
CA ARG A 29 9.07 7.05 -5.15
C ARG A 29 9.57 7.39 -6.55
N SER A 30 10.85 7.72 -6.67
CA SER A 30 11.50 7.82 -7.99
C SER A 30 11.98 6.44 -8.38
N GLU A 31 11.38 5.86 -9.41
CA GLU A 31 11.64 4.50 -9.90
C GLU A 31 11.70 4.51 -11.43
N PRO A 32 12.34 3.52 -12.09
CA PRO A 32 12.45 3.50 -13.56
C PRO A 32 11.11 3.60 -14.30
N GLN A 33 10.03 3.05 -13.72
CA GLN A 33 8.69 3.08 -14.27
C GLN A 33 7.87 4.30 -13.83
N GLN A 34 8.41 5.20 -12.97
CA GLN A 34 7.67 6.31 -12.40
C GLN A 34 8.57 7.53 -12.23
N ARG A 35 8.22 8.64 -12.82
CA ARG A 35 8.97 9.90 -12.73
C ARG A 35 8.07 11.03 -12.27
N ILE A 36 8.46 11.71 -11.21
CA ILE A 36 7.80 12.90 -10.71
C ILE A 36 8.09 14.07 -11.67
N LEU A 37 7.04 14.71 -12.20
CA LEU A 37 7.13 15.91 -13.01
C LEU A 37 6.97 17.18 -12.18
N SER A 38 6.01 17.16 -11.25
CA SER A 38 5.84 18.18 -10.20
C SER A 38 5.23 17.52 -8.97
N TRP A 39 5.58 18.01 -7.76
CA TRP A 39 5.00 17.49 -6.52
C TRP A 39 5.10 18.51 -5.41
N HIS A 40 4.01 18.75 -4.74
CA HIS A 40 3.94 19.68 -3.63
C HIS A 40 3.08 19.09 -2.49
N ILE A 41 3.56 19.25 -1.25
CA ILE A 41 2.81 18.90 -0.04
C ILE A 41 2.65 20.17 0.78
N THR A 42 1.40 20.54 1.05
CA THR A 42 1.04 21.66 1.93
C THR A 42 0.56 21.11 3.27
N THR A 43 1.21 21.53 4.36
CA THR A 43 0.86 21.11 5.72
C THR A 43 0.81 22.31 6.67
N PRO A 44 0.03 22.27 7.77
CA PRO A 44 0.20 23.19 8.87
C PRO A 44 1.45 22.80 9.68
N GLY A 45 2.19 23.74 10.24
CA GLY A 45 3.32 23.46 11.12
C GLY A 45 4.61 23.06 10.41
N HIS A 46 5.53 22.44 11.16
CA HIS A 46 6.86 22.08 10.65
C HIS A 46 6.84 20.69 9.99
N CYS A 47 7.28 20.64 8.74
CA CYS A 47 7.34 19.41 7.96
C CYS A 47 8.76 19.20 7.42
N SER A 48 9.43 18.10 7.79
CA SER A 48 10.78 17.76 7.36
C SER A 48 10.83 16.44 6.63
N GLY A 49 11.52 16.42 5.48
CA GLY A 49 11.69 15.22 4.64
C GLY A 49 12.86 14.35 5.08
N TYR A 50 12.70 13.03 4.94
CA TYR A 50 13.76 12.02 5.15
C TYR A 50 13.47 10.77 4.31
N SER A 51 14.43 9.85 4.26
CA SER A 51 14.20 8.52 3.69
C SER A 51 14.06 7.51 4.82
N ASP A 52 13.00 6.70 4.80
CA ASP A 52 12.81 5.64 5.79
C ASP A 52 13.67 4.39 5.51
N ALA A 53 13.53 3.36 6.36
CA ALA A 53 14.27 2.11 6.26
C ALA A 53 13.96 1.30 4.98
N TYR A 54 12.84 1.55 4.34
CA TYR A 54 12.45 0.92 3.07
C TYR A 54 12.84 1.77 1.84
N GLY A 55 13.47 2.92 2.06
CA GLY A 55 13.82 3.87 1.01
C GLY A 55 12.60 4.66 0.48
N ASN A 56 11.52 4.73 1.25
CA ASN A 56 10.39 5.59 0.92
C ASN A 56 10.75 7.05 1.19
N VAL A 57 10.21 7.96 0.39
CA VAL A 57 10.26 9.40 0.68
C VAL A 57 9.23 9.71 1.75
N SER A 58 9.71 10.00 2.93
CA SER A 58 8.89 10.21 4.12
C SER A 58 9.02 11.64 4.62
N HIS A 59 7.97 12.14 5.25
CA HIS A 59 8.00 13.43 5.92
C HIS A 59 7.51 13.28 7.37
N MET A 60 8.12 14.06 8.26
CA MET A 60 7.67 14.20 9.64
C MET A 60 7.02 15.57 9.81
N LEU A 61 5.72 15.59 9.99
CA LEU A 61 4.94 16.77 10.32
C LEU A 61 4.82 16.88 11.84
N THR A 62 5.10 18.05 12.39
CA THR A 62 4.98 18.33 13.83
C THR A 62 4.20 19.62 14.05
N LEU A 63 3.17 19.55 14.90
CA LEU A 63 2.42 20.70 15.37
C LEU A 63 2.62 20.82 16.89
N ASN A 64 3.23 21.93 17.33
CA ASN A 64 3.54 22.19 18.74
C ASN A 64 2.58 23.22 19.38
N GLU A 65 1.72 23.87 18.58
CA GLU A 65 0.73 24.83 19.04
C GLU A 65 -0.66 24.15 19.16
N PRO A 66 -1.53 24.58 20.06
CA PRO A 66 -2.87 24.06 20.16
C PRO A 66 -3.64 24.18 18.83
N HIS A 67 -4.26 23.07 18.38
CA HIS A 67 -4.97 23.02 17.11
C HIS A 67 -6.20 22.10 17.20
N GLU A 68 -7.23 22.43 16.43
CA GLU A 68 -8.49 21.66 16.33
C GLU A 68 -8.59 20.92 14.99
N SER A 69 -7.63 21.09 14.09
CA SER A 69 -7.59 20.40 12.82
C SER A 69 -6.18 20.29 12.26
N VAL A 70 -5.96 19.23 11.47
CA VAL A 70 -4.75 19.06 10.65
C VAL A 70 -5.20 18.82 9.21
N ARG A 71 -4.79 19.70 8.29
CA ARG A 71 -5.06 19.59 6.87
C ARG A 71 -3.77 19.32 6.11
N ILE A 72 -3.71 18.20 5.40
CA ILE A 72 -2.59 17.80 4.55
C ILE A 72 -3.11 17.79 3.11
N LEU A 73 -2.51 18.61 2.25
CA LEU A 73 -2.87 18.68 0.83
C LEU A 73 -1.64 18.30 0.00
N VAL A 74 -1.86 17.41 -0.94
CA VAL A 74 -0.86 16.96 -1.92
C VAL A 74 -1.37 17.28 -3.31
N GLU A 75 -0.51 17.86 -4.15
CA GLU A 75 -0.80 18.15 -5.55
C GLU A 75 0.43 17.87 -6.40
N GLY A 76 0.25 17.20 -7.54
CA GLY A 76 1.36 16.92 -8.42
C GLY A 76 1.01 16.17 -9.68
N VAL A 77 2.03 15.97 -10.52
CA VAL A 77 1.95 15.22 -11.77
C VAL A 77 3.07 14.20 -11.80
N VAL A 78 2.71 12.96 -12.13
CA VAL A 78 3.64 11.83 -12.24
C VAL A 78 3.50 11.21 -13.64
N ALA A 79 4.64 10.99 -14.30
CA ALA A 79 4.69 10.18 -15.50
C ALA A 79 4.93 8.73 -15.15
N THR A 80 4.07 7.83 -15.60
CA THR A 80 4.14 6.39 -15.39
C THR A 80 4.36 5.65 -16.71
N THR A 81 5.03 4.50 -16.64
CA THR A 81 5.31 3.66 -17.80
C THR A 81 4.69 2.29 -17.61
N LEU A 82 4.06 1.76 -18.64
CA LEU A 82 3.49 0.43 -18.65
C LEU A 82 4.58 -0.62 -18.37
N LEU A 83 4.34 -1.46 -17.37
CA LEU A 83 5.21 -2.58 -17.03
C LEU A 83 4.81 -3.82 -17.83
N HIS A 84 5.78 -4.41 -18.51
CA HIS A 84 5.55 -5.66 -19.22
C HIS A 84 5.36 -6.81 -18.23
N GLY A 85 4.17 -7.41 -18.18
CA GLY A 85 3.85 -8.47 -17.22
C GLY A 85 3.95 -8.07 -15.74
N GLY A 86 3.74 -6.79 -15.41
CA GLY A 86 3.86 -6.28 -14.03
C GLY A 86 5.30 -6.30 -13.47
N ARG A 87 6.31 -6.60 -14.30
CA ARG A 87 7.72 -6.77 -13.89
C ARG A 87 8.35 -5.43 -13.55
N LEU A 88 8.82 -5.27 -12.32
CA LEU A 88 9.49 -4.06 -11.87
C LEU A 88 10.95 -4.04 -12.32
N LEU A 89 11.41 -2.88 -12.78
CA LEU A 89 12.79 -2.66 -13.25
C LEU A 89 13.70 -2.11 -12.12
N THR A 90 13.32 -2.30 -10.87
CA THR A 90 14.04 -1.73 -9.72
C THR A 90 15.32 -2.49 -9.40
N GLN A 91 16.42 -1.74 -9.22
CA GLN A 91 17.59 -2.24 -8.50
C GLN A 91 17.35 -1.97 -7.00
N GLU A 92 17.32 -3.03 -6.19
CA GLU A 92 17.05 -2.91 -4.77
C GLU A 92 18.33 -2.97 -3.94
N ASN A 93 18.41 -2.04 -2.98
CA ASN A 93 19.49 -2.02 -1.99
C ASN A 93 19.14 -2.85 -0.74
N LEU A 94 17.89 -3.33 -0.64
CA LEU A 94 17.41 -4.11 0.50
C LEU A 94 17.35 -5.60 0.16
N SER A 95 17.76 -6.43 1.12
CA SER A 95 17.58 -7.88 0.98
C SER A 95 16.09 -8.21 0.86
N PRO A 96 15.66 -9.00 -0.15
CA PRO A 96 14.27 -9.45 -0.24
C PRO A 96 13.79 -10.19 1.00
N LEU A 97 14.68 -10.81 1.76
CA LEU A 97 14.36 -11.58 2.97
C LEU A 97 13.68 -10.75 4.09
N ILE A 98 13.86 -9.41 4.09
CA ILE A 98 13.11 -8.57 5.05
C ILE A 98 11.60 -8.59 4.80
N PHE A 99 11.19 -8.99 3.61
CA PHE A 99 9.81 -9.08 3.16
C PHE A 99 9.27 -10.53 3.18
N THR A 100 9.88 -11.43 3.96
CA THR A 100 9.32 -12.77 4.29
C THR A 100 8.76 -12.82 5.70
N VAL A 101 8.92 -11.76 6.50
CA VAL A 101 8.56 -11.75 7.92
C VAL A 101 7.13 -11.26 8.09
N SER A 102 6.28 -12.11 8.67
CA SER A 102 4.92 -11.75 9.05
C SER A 102 4.90 -10.65 10.11
N THR A 103 3.92 -9.79 10.03
CA THR A 103 3.60 -8.72 11.00
C THR A 103 2.34 -9.08 11.77
N ARG A 104 1.93 -8.26 12.73
CA ARG A 104 0.65 -8.43 13.43
C ARG A 104 -0.53 -8.55 12.45
N LEU A 105 -0.54 -7.77 11.36
CA LEU A 105 -1.62 -7.75 10.38
C LEU A 105 -1.60 -8.95 9.42
N THR A 106 -0.44 -9.59 9.26
CA THR A 106 -0.24 -10.70 8.31
C THR A 106 0.15 -12.02 9.00
N GLN A 107 -0.20 -12.19 10.29
CA GLN A 107 0.04 -13.46 10.98
C GLN A 107 -0.72 -14.61 10.32
N PRO A 108 -0.06 -15.74 10.07
CA PRO A 108 -0.70 -16.90 9.46
C PRO A 108 -1.75 -17.50 10.41
N THR A 109 -2.89 -17.89 9.84
CA THR A 109 -3.94 -18.68 10.50
C THR A 109 -4.11 -20.02 9.77
N PRO A 110 -4.77 -21.03 10.34
CA PRO A 110 -5.00 -22.30 9.63
C PRO A 110 -5.70 -22.11 8.26
N LEU A 111 -6.61 -21.13 8.14
CA LEU A 111 -7.30 -20.83 6.88
C LEU A 111 -6.35 -20.22 5.83
N LEU A 112 -5.47 -19.30 6.26
CA LEU A 112 -4.45 -18.70 5.40
C LEU A 112 -3.41 -19.73 4.95
N LEU A 113 -2.97 -20.64 5.85
CA LEU A 113 -2.05 -21.72 5.51
C LEU A 113 -2.68 -22.69 4.48
N ALA A 114 -3.95 -23.08 4.67
CA ALA A 114 -4.63 -23.93 3.71
C ALA A 114 -4.77 -23.29 2.33
N LEU A 115 -5.03 -21.97 2.27
CA LEU A 115 -5.08 -21.22 1.03
C LEU A 115 -3.71 -21.16 0.34
N ALA A 116 -2.65 -20.87 1.11
CA ALA A 116 -1.29 -20.82 0.62
C ALA A 116 -0.86 -22.19 0.06
N ASP A 117 -1.08 -23.27 0.80
CA ASP A 117 -0.74 -24.65 0.39
C ASP A 117 -1.47 -25.08 -0.89
N ALA A 118 -2.69 -24.58 -1.12
CA ALA A 118 -3.47 -24.88 -2.33
C ALA A 118 -2.97 -24.12 -3.56
N CYS A 119 -2.35 -22.95 -3.37
CA CYS A 119 -2.03 -22.02 -4.46
C CYS A 119 -0.55 -21.90 -4.76
N LEU A 120 0.32 -22.06 -3.76
CA LEU A 120 1.74 -21.80 -3.87
C LEU A 120 2.55 -23.11 -3.94
N PRO A 121 3.74 -23.11 -4.53
CA PRO A 121 4.62 -24.27 -4.50
C PRO A 121 5.13 -24.51 -3.06
N LYS A 122 5.55 -25.74 -2.77
CA LYS A 122 6.14 -26.11 -1.48
C LYS A 122 7.38 -25.26 -1.19
N HIS A 123 7.65 -25.03 0.10
CA HIS A 123 8.85 -24.31 0.58
C HIS A 123 10.12 -24.72 -0.17
N GLY A 124 10.95 -23.74 -0.50
CA GLY A 124 12.22 -23.93 -1.22
C GLY A 124 12.11 -24.14 -2.72
N ASN A 125 10.91 -24.28 -3.27
CA ASN A 125 10.72 -24.32 -4.72
C ASN A 125 10.59 -22.90 -5.30
N LYS A 126 10.94 -22.79 -6.59
CA LYS A 126 10.76 -21.55 -7.34
C LYS A 126 9.29 -21.20 -7.44
N VAL A 127 9.00 -19.92 -7.26
CA VAL A 127 7.65 -19.34 -7.39
C VAL A 127 7.58 -18.59 -8.71
N THR A 128 6.58 -18.90 -9.50
CA THR A 128 6.37 -18.26 -10.81
C THR A 128 5.27 -17.20 -10.76
N THR A 129 5.26 -16.31 -11.76
CA THR A 129 4.14 -15.36 -11.95
C THR A 129 2.79 -16.10 -12.04
N SER A 130 2.74 -17.29 -12.63
CA SER A 130 1.50 -18.10 -12.71
C SER A 130 1.01 -18.56 -11.34
N ASP A 131 1.92 -18.93 -10.43
CA ASP A 131 1.54 -19.36 -9.07
C ASP A 131 0.94 -18.21 -8.27
N VAL A 132 1.55 -17.04 -8.33
CA VAL A 132 1.05 -15.85 -7.59
C VAL A 132 -0.24 -15.28 -8.20
N LEU A 133 -0.45 -15.39 -9.51
CA LEU A 133 -1.73 -15.06 -10.14
C LEU A 133 -2.85 -16.05 -9.75
N ARG A 134 -2.51 -17.32 -9.59
CA ARG A 134 -3.46 -18.32 -9.06
C ARG A 134 -3.87 -17.96 -7.64
N LEU A 135 -2.93 -17.60 -6.74
CA LEU A 135 -3.23 -17.11 -5.40
C LEU A 135 -4.12 -15.87 -5.45
N THR A 136 -3.75 -14.88 -6.29
CA THR A 136 -4.53 -13.65 -6.50
C THR A 136 -5.99 -13.96 -6.85
N SER A 137 -6.20 -14.84 -7.81
CA SER A 137 -7.55 -15.23 -8.27
C SER A 137 -8.37 -15.91 -7.17
N HIS A 138 -7.75 -16.76 -6.33
CA HIS A 138 -8.42 -17.37 -5.19
C HIS A 138 -8.81 -16.36 -4.11
N ILE A 139 -7.93 -15.42 -3.80
CA ILE A 139 -8.23 -14.34 -2.83
C ILE A 139 -9.35 -13.45 -3.35
N PHE A 140 -9.28 -13.04 -4.63
CA PHE A 140 -10.33 -12.24 -5.27
C PHE A 140 -11.71 -12.92 -5.22
N GLY A 141 -11.75 -14.26 -5.37
CA GLY A 141 -12.99 -15.03 -5.26
C GLY A 141 -13.45 -15.28 -3.82
N ALA A 142 -12.52 -15.25 -2.83
CA ALA A 142 -12.81 -15.54 -1.42
C ALA A 142 -13.16 -14.31 -0.58
N VAL A 143 -12.68 -13.12 -0.97
CA VAL A 143 -12.87 -11.85 -0.25
C VAL A 143 -13.61 -10.87 -1.15
N ALA A 144 -14.87 -10.58 -0.82
CA ALA A 144 -15.66 -9.58 -1.54
C ALA A 144 -15.17 -8.16 -1.19
N TYR A 145 -15.12 -7.26 -2.19
CA TYR A 145 -14.77 -5.86 -1.94
C TYR A 145 -15.95 -5.12 -1.30
N VAL A 146 -15.85 -4.84 0.01
CA VAL A 146 -16.92 -4.19 0.79
C VAL A 146 -16.33 -3.11 1.68
N THR A 147 -16.61 -1.84 1.34
CA THR A 147 -16.17 -0.69 2.13
C THR A 147 -16.82 -0.69 3.50
N GLY A 148 -16.03 -0.50 4.56
CA GLY A 148 -16.51 -0.45 5.95
C GLY A 148 -16.74 -1.82 6.59
N ALA A 149 -16.46 -2.93 5.90
CA ALA A 149 -16.51 -4.28 6.50
C ALA A 149 -15.35 -4.52 7.48
N THR A 150 -14.23 -3.86 7.28
CA THR A 150 -12.98 -3.94 8.04
C THR A 150 -12.50 -2.54 8.39
N ASP A 151 -11.49 -2.46 9.26
CA ASP A 151 -10.77 -1.24 9.60
C ASP A 151 -9.24 -1.41 9.39
N VAL A 152 -8.46 -0.36 9.68
CA VAL A 152 -7.00 -0.38 9.49
C VAL A 152 -6.27 -1.34 10.44
N PHE A 153 -6.91 -1.86 11.47
CA PHE A 153 -6.37 -2.81 12.43
C PHE A 153 -6.75 -4.26 12.13
N SER A 154 -7.67 -4.48 11.21
CA SER A 154 -8.14 -5.81 10.81
C SER A 154 -7.00 -6.63 10.23
N THR A 155 -6.89 -7.88 10.66
CA THR A 155 -5.84 -8.81 10.23
C THR A 155 -6.25 -9.57 8.97
N ALA A 156 -5.27 -10.10 8.25
CA ALA A 156 -5.49 -10.96 7.08
C ALA A 156 -6.41 -12.16 7.39
N GLY A 157 -6.25 -12.77 8.58
CA GLY A 157 -7.07 -13.89 9.03
C GLY A 157 -8.53 -13.52 9.27
N GLU A 158 -8.77 -12.34 9.87
CA GLU A 158 -10.12 -11.82 10.10
C GLU A 158 -10.81 -11.49 8.78
N ALA A 159 -10.15 -10.79 7.86
CA ALA A 159 -10.69 -10.46 6.55
C ALA A 159 -11.04 -11.71 5.72
N LEU A 160 -10.16 -12.72 5.70
CA LEU A 160 -10.41 -13.97 4.99
C LEU A 160 -11.56 -14.77 5.64
N THR A 161 -11.66 -14.77 6.97
CA THR A 161 -12.74 -15.43 7.71
C THR A 161 -14.09 -14.74 7.48
N LEU A 162 -14.09 -13.40 7.45
CA LEU A 162 -15.28 -12.60 7.13
C LEU A 162 -15.72 -12.76 5.67
N GLY A 163 -14.77 -13.06 4.76
CA GLY A 163 -15.00 -13.10 3.32
C GLY A 163 -15.28 -11.74 2.69
N ALA A 164 -14.89 -10.64 3.36
CA ALA A 164 -15.12 -9.28 2.91
C ALA A 164 -14.01 -8.34 3.42
N GLY A 165 -13.69 -7.31 2.65
CA GLY A 165 -12.69 -6.31 2.99
C GLY A 165 -12.46 -5.32 1.85
N VAL A 166 -11.40 -4.52 1.97
CA VAL A 166 -10.99 -3.55 0.95
C VAL A 166 -9.61 -3.91 0.36
N CYS A 167 -9.02 -3.05 -0.47
CA CYS A 167 -7.72 -3.30 -1.09
C CYS A 167 -6.61 -3.64 -0.09
N GLN A 168 -6.61 -3.00 1.10
CA GLN A 168 -5.69 -3.30 2.20
C GLN A 168 -5.80 -4.76 2.65
N ASP A 169 -7.02 -5.27 2.83
CA ASP A 169 -7.28 -6.64 3.30
C ASP A 169 -6.84 -7.67 2.26
N HIS A 170 -7.19 -7.46 0.99
CA HIS A 170 -6.72 -8.30 -0.11
C HIS A 170 -5.20 -8.40 -0.15
N ALA A 171 -4.51 -7.25 0.00
CA ALA A 171 -3.05 -7.22 0.06
C ALA A 171 -2.52 -7.98 1.29
N HIS A 172 -3.10 -7.80 2.48
CA HIS A 172 -2.67 -8.51 3.69
C HIS A 172 -2.87 -10.02 3.60
N VAL A 173 -4.00 -10.50 3.05
CA VAL A 173 -4.24 -11.93 2.81
C VAL A 173 -3.18 -12.51 1.87
N PHE A 174 -2.86 -11.82 0.78
CA PHE A 174 -1.80 -12.22 -0.15
C PHE A 174 -0.44 -12.29 0.54
N LEU A 175 -0.06 -11.26 1.29
CA LEU A 175 1.20 -11.20 2.03
C LEU A 175 1.31 -12.33 3.05
N ALA A 176 0.26 -12.58 3.83
CA ALA A 176 0.24 -13.65 4.83
C ALA A 176 0.47 -15.04 4.20
N CYS A 177 -0.16 -15.31 3.04
CA CYS A 177 0.07 -16.54 2.28
C CYS A 177 1.52 -16.64 1.78
N CYS A 178 2.07 -15.57 1.19
CA CYS A 178 3.45 -15.55 0.70
C CYS A 178 4.47 -15.72 1.84
N HIS A 179 4.32 -14.97 2.92
CA HIS A 179 5.24 -15.03 4.07
C HIS A 179 5.23 -16.41 4.74
N SER A 180 4.08 -17.09 4.79
CA SER A 180 3.98 -18.46 5.33
C SER A 180 4.75 -19.50 4.50
N HIS A 181 5.15 -19.16 3.27
CA HIS A 181 5.95 -20.00 2.36
C HIS A 181 7.35 -19.43 2.11
N ASP A 182 7.82 -18.49 2.96
CA ASP A 182 9.11 -17.79 2.81
C ASP A 182 9.28 -17.06 1.47
N ILE A 183 8.16 -16.71 0.82
CA ILE A 183 8.16 -15.97 -0.45
C ILE A 183 8.23 -14.47 -0.13
N PRO A 184 9.27 -13.75 -0.60
CA PRO A 184 9.36 -12.31 -0.40
C PRO A 184 8.20 -11.59 -1.09
N ALA A 185 7.37 -10.92 -0.28
CA ALA A 185 6.26 -10.11 -0.77
C ALA A 185 6.09 -8.87 0.13
N ARG A 186 5.76 -7.73 -0.48
CA ARG A 186 5.67 -6.45 0.21
C ARG A 186 4.39 -5.71 -0.13
N TYR A 187 3.90 -4.98 0.83
CA TYR A 187 2.77 -4.06 0.69
C TYR A 187 3.19 -2.83 -0.09
N VAL A 188 2.30 -2.32 -0.93
CA VAL A 188 2.47 -1.06 -1.65
C VAL A 188 1.25 -0.19 -1.40
N SER A 189 1.48 1.06 -0.99
CA SER A 189 0.46 2.10 -0.97
C SER A 189 0.65 3.08 -2.12
N GLY A 190 -0.44 3.63 -2.64
CA GLY A 190 -0.37 4.58 -3.72
C GLY A 190 -1.72 5.07 -4.20
N TYR A 191 -1.76 5.50 -5.44
CA TYR A 191 -2.95 5.95 -6.13
C TYR A 191 -3.19 5.12 -7.38
N ILE A 192 -4.46 5.05 -7.77
CA ILE A 192 -4.88 4.43 -9.02
C ILE A 192 -5.84 5.37 -9.74
N ASP A 193 -5.76 5.41 -11.08
CA ASP A 193 -6.76 6.07 -11.90
C ASP A 193 -8.12 5.37 -11.75
N PRO A 194 -9.14 6.05 -11.17
CA PRO A 194 -10.43 5.43 -10.87
C PRO A 194 -11.23 5.04 -12.13
N GLU A 195 -10.99 5.65 -13.28
CA GLU A 195 -11.69 5.31 -14.53
C GLU A 195 -11.34 3.88 -14.98
N SER A 196 -10.14 3.41 -14.63
CA SER A 196 -9.72 2.03 -14.94
C SER A 196 -10.29 1.00 -13.96
N THR A 197 -10.86 1.40 -12.82
CA THR A 197 -11.27 0.50 -11.73
C THR A 197 -12.65 0.75 -11.15
N GLY A 198 -13.17 1.98 -11.24
CA GLY A 198 -14.43 2.39 -10.62
C GLY A 198 -14.37 2.53 -9.08
N HIS A 199 -13.19 2.40 -8.45
CA HIS A 199 -13.00 2.49 -7.00
C HIS A 199 -12.24 3.75 -6.58
N ALA A 200 -12.06 3.91 -5.25
CA ALA A 200 -11.38 5.07 -4.67
C ALA A 200 -9.96 5.24 -5.21
N ALA A 201 -9.55 6.47 -5.39
CA ALA A 201 -8.26 6.84 -5.97
C ALA A 201 -7.05 6.48 -5.07
N SER A 202 -7.21 6.47 -3.73
CA SER A 202 -6.22 5.91 -2.81
C SER A 202 -6.31 4.39 -2.81
N HIS A 203 -5.19 3.69 -2.96
CA HIS A 203 -5.20 2.26 -3.24
C HIS A 203 -4.01 1.52 -2.62
N ALA A 204 -4.17 0.21 -2.48
CA ALA A 204 -3.15 -0.71 -2.01
C ALA A 204 -3.06 -1.96 -2.88
N TRP A 205 -1.83 -2.44 -3.06
CA TRP A 205 -1.52 -3.67 -3.80
C TRP A 205 -0.24 -4.32 -3.26
N VAL A 206 0.30 -5.29 -3.97
CA VAL A 206 1.50 -6.02 -3.53
C VAL A 206 2.55 -6.09 -4.62
N ASP A 207 3.82 -6.16 -4.22
CA ASP A 207 4.88 -6.70 -5.04
C ASP A 207 5.30 -8.05 -4.47
N VAL A 208 5.56 -9.02 -5.32
CA VAL A 208 6.03 -10.36 -4.94
C VAL A 208 7.22 -10.77 -5.79
N ARG A 209 8.18 -11.44 -5.16
CA ARG A 209 9.36 -11.95 -5.88
C ARG A 209 9.02 -13.27 -6.56
N VAL A 210 9.33 -13.34 -7.87
CA VAL A 210 9.11 -14.52 -8.69
C VAL A 210 10.41 -14.93 -9.40
N ASP A 211 10.44 -16.18 -9.86
CA ASP A 211 11.58 -16.78 -10.59
C ASP A 211 11.02 -17.58 -11.79
N ASP A 212 10.59 -16.84 -12.80
CA ASP A 212 10.15 -17.37 -14.09
C ASP A 212 11.35 -17.82 -14.92
N VAL A 213 11.12 -18.51 -16.04
CA VAL A 213 12.17 -18.97 -16.95
C VAL A 213 12.99 -17.81 -17.53
N ASP A 214 12.32 -16.69 -17.82
CA ASP A 214 12.89 -15.52 -18.50
C ASP A 214 13.05 -14.29 -17.59
N PHE A 215 12.65 -14.39 -16.32
CA PHE A 215 12.66 -13.27 -15.38
C PHE A 215 12.79 -13.74 -13.93
N SER A 216 13.71 -13.14 -13.19
CA SER A 216 13.80 -13.28 -11.73
C SER A 216 13.80 -11.89 -11.10
N GLY A 217 12.75 -11.55 -10.36
CA GLY A 217 12.58 -10.20 -9.84
C GLY A 217 11.22 -9.98 -9.19
N TRP A 218 10.85 -8.73 -9.04
CA TRP A 218 9.57 -8.33 -8.45
C TRP A 218 8.49 -8.17 -9.52
N VAL A 219 7.33 -8.76 -9.26
CA VAL A 219 6.10 -8.55 -10.03
C VAL A 219 5.09 -7.82 -9.16
N SER A 220 4.46 -6.81 -9.70
CA SER A 220 3.47 -5.98 -9.01
C SER A 220 2.05 -6.39 -9.38
N ILE A 221 1.22 -6.69 -8.37
CA ILE A 221 -0.09 -7.31 -8.52
C ILE A 221 -1.14 -6.58 -7.70
N ASP A 222 -2.21 -6.16 -8.34
CA ASP A 222 -3.41 -5.67 -7.68
C ASP A 222 -4.36 -6.82 -7.38
N VAL A 223 -4.35 -7.26 -6.12
CA VAL A 223 -5.11 -8.43 -5.66
C VAL A 223 -6.61 -8.15 -5.68
N SER A 224 -7.03 -6.94 -5.32
CA SER A 224 -8.43 -6.55 -5.26
C SER A 224 -9.09 -6.37 -6.63
N HIS A 225 -8.30 -6.24 -7.70
CA HIS A 225 -8.76 -6.22 -9.08
C HIS A 225 -8.34 -7.46 -9.89
N ASN A 226 -7.69 -8.42 -9.24
CA ASN A 226 -7.20 -9.66 -9.86
C ASN A 226 -6.39 -9.42 -11.15
N ARG A 227 -5.42 -8.50 -11.10
CA ARG A 227 -4.63 -8.10 -12.29
C ARG A 227 -3.21 -7.68 -11.95
N LEU A 228 -2.35 -7.72 -12.94
CA LEU A 228 -1.02 -7.12 -12.89
C LEU A 228 -1.11 -5.60 -12.94
N MET A 229 -0.14 -4.91 -12.29
CA MET A 229 -0.05 -3.46 -12.30
C MET A 229 0.17 -2.93 -13.73
N THR A 230 -0.44 -1.79 -14.03
CA THR A 230 -0.32 -1.06 -15.30
C THR A 230 0.28 0.34 -15.07
N ASP A 231 0.27 1.19 -16.07
CA ASP A 231 0.65 2.60 -15.98
C ASP A 231 -0.44 3.50 -15.35
N ALA A 232 -1.60 2.92 -14.97
CA ALA A 232 -2.65 3.62 -14.22
C ALA A 232 -2.32 3.80 -12.71
N TYR A 233 -1.19 3.29 -12.23
CA TYR A 233 -0.82 3.27 -10.81
C TYR A 233 0.33 4.23 -10.51
N CYS A 234 0.20 5.00 -9.43
CA CYS A 234 1.26 5.82 -8.85
C CYS A 234 1.66 5.28 -7.47
N ARG A 235 2.91 4.84 -7.32
CA ARG A 235 3.47 4.22 -6.12
C ARG A 235 3.98 5.28 -5.15
N LEU A 236 3.54 5.23 -3.90
CA LEU A 236 4.01 6.13 -2.84
C LEU A 236 5.04 5.45 -1.94
N ALA A 237 4.65 4.35 -1.31
CA ALA A 237 5.50 3.66 -0.34
C ALA A 237 5.38 2.15 -0.44
N ILE A 238 6.45 1.47 0.00
CA ILE A 238 6.49 0.03 0.21
C ILE A 238 6.73 -0.27 1.68
N GLY A 239 6.26 -1.42 2.14
CA GLY A 239 6.50 -1.88 3.51
C GLY A 239 6.14 -3.36 3.68
N ARG A 240 6.25 -3.88 4.90
CA ARG A 240 5.83 -5.26 5.20
C ARG A 240 4.32 -5.41 5.31
N ASP A 241 3.61 -4.31 5.57
CA ASP A 241 2.17 -4.23 5.75
C ASP A 241 1.70 -2.77 5.65
N TYR A 242 0.41 -2.54 5.90
CA TYR A 242 -0.16 -1.19 5.96
C TYR A 242 0.52 -0.31 7.01
N GLU A 243 0.84 -0.83 8.22
CA GLU A 243 1.43 0.00 9.29
C GLU A 243 2.76 0.63 8.88
N SER A 244 3.54 -0.07 8.06
CA SER A 244 4.85 0.39 7.57
C SER A 244 4.79 1.23 6.29
N ALA A 245 3.66 1.23 5.57
CA ALA A 245 3.48 1.97 4.31
C ALA A 245 2.23 2.87 4.31
N ALA A 246 1.61 3.12 5.47
CA ALA A 246 0.43 3.97 5.59
C ALA A 246 0.71 5.39 5.06
N PRO A 247 -0.21 5.98 4.26
CA PRO A 247 -0.04 7.33 3.73
C PRO A 247 0.14 8.40 4.83
N VAL A 248 -0.62 8.28 5.91
CA VAL A 248 -0.51 9.13 7.10
C VAL A 248 -0.58 8.24 8.34
N ARG A 249 0.36 8.39 9.25
CA ARG A 249 0.39 7.72 10.53
C ARG A 249 0.97 8.62 11.60
N GLY A 250 0.27 8.76 12.71
CA GLY A 250 0.76 9.67 13.75
C GLY A 250 0.25 9.39 15.13
N MET A 251 0.59 10.31 16.01
CA MET A 251 0.09 10.37 17.37
C MET A 251 -0.23 11.83 17.74
N ARG A 252 -1.22 11.99 18.60
CA ARG A 252 -1.61 13.30 19.14
C ARG A 252 -1.66 13.27 20.65
N ARG A 253 -1.50 14.42 21.26
CA ARG A 253 -1.66 14.63 22.70
C ARG A 253 -2.81 15.60 22.95
N GLY A 254 -3.91 15.05 23.42
CA GLY A 254 -5.14 15.74 23.74
C GLY A 254 -6.24 14.73 24.06
N GLY A 255 -7.45 15.20 24.23
CA GLY A 255 -8.64 14.39 24.43
C GLY A 255 -9.61 14.52 23.25
N GLY A 256 -10.84 14.05 23.49
CA GLY A 256 -11.95 14.20 22.54
C GLY A 256 -11.90 13.23 21.36
N ASP A 257 -12.93 13.38 20.53
CA ASP A 257 -13.13 12.55 19.34
C ASP A 257 -12.36 13.11 18.15
N GLU A 258 -11.98 12.22 17.25
CA GLU A 258 -11.34 12.52 15.98
C GLU A 258 -12.28 12.12 14.83
N THR A 259 -12.37 12.98 13.84
CA THR A 259 -12.97 12.64 12.55
C THR A 259 -11.92 12.86 11.45
N MET A 260 -11.84 11.94 10.50
CA MET A 260 -10.95 12.01 9.36
C MET A 260 -11.76 11.99 8.06
N ARG A 261 -11.44 12.90 7.16
CA ARG A 261 -11.93 12.89 5.78
C ARG A 261 -10.76 12.81 4.83
N VAL A 262 -10.83 11.91 3.89
CA VAL A 262 -9.85 11.75 2.82
C VAL A 262 -10.55 11.94 1.49
N GLU A 263 -10.00 12.80 0.63
CA GLU A 263 -10.42 12.98 -0.75
C GLU A 263 -9.19 12.85 -1.64
N ALA A 264 -9.27 11.98 -2.65
CA ALA A 264 -8.23 11.87 -3.65
C ALA A 264 -8.87 11.88 -5.05
N VAL A 265 -8.32 12.73 -5.91
CA VAL A 265 -8.72 12.89 -7.31
C VAL A 265 -7.50 12.62 -8.17
N ILE A 266 -7.58 11.59 -9.00
CA ILE A 266 -6.53 11.21 -9.95
C ILE A 266 -7.14 11.23 -11.33
N VAL A 267 -6.51 11.98 -12.24
CA VAL A 267 -6.95 12.08 -13.63
C VAL A 267 -5.77 11.96 -14.59
N PRO A 268 -5.92 11.23 -15.69
CA PRO A 268 -4.96 11.27 -16.81
C PRO A 268 -4.85 12.65 -17.41
N VAL A 269 -3.64 13.08 -17.81
CA VAL A 269 -3.35 14.37 -18.45
C VAL A 269 -2.45 14.20 -19.65
#